data_df6effa8ca0f04a1b659f78fe6c900d3
#
_entry.id   df6effa8ca0f04a1b659f78fe6c900d3
#
_cell.length_a   1.000
_cell.length_b   1.000
_cell.length_c   1.000
_cell.angle_alpha   90.00
_cell.angle_beta   90.00
_cell.angle_gamma   90.00
#
_symmetry.space_group_name_H-M   'P 1'
#
loop_
_entity.id
_entity.type
_entity.pdbx_description
1 polymer ?
#
loop_
_entity_poly.entity_id
_entity_poly.type
_entity_poly.pdbx_seq_one_letter_code
_entity_poly.pdbx_strand_id
1 'polypeptide(L)'
;MFLTANCGFITDDYHFLFVWKDFEPQINDKPINGLSDILLSMKNYYNYSGGRIIAHFVAFVFININKWFFNIINSIVFVCLGILIRKLVYDRQKGITLAQVIIYFSMLLFLPSFGDTVLWISGSVNYLWTSALLLYTVYFCKKHLDDSNRIYYIAMPILFFISSATNETTGGILLVWLTIHLITIRHKPDLKIVLSCITSVLGIMLVILAPGNHNRAALVEQTDVYNIKSFLTLLKNYLGWFLNDYKIIIVAFMISVIILYTCNKKNTIITSLPYCFAGLAGLSALTLTGFFSMRPTFFAVLFILVGTLKAAFDIGSIKQEKLSNRTIQRLIIIFICAFVVVIIYNFSYALLYLLGTAQVIYTYIPILLCATCFILPHIKFRDQDIIPHYKADSLKEKLQKLFKAKSKIMCTSMIIIISSLLVYNAYDYYITMSDGKDFLYERYENYINNGDQNVEDTMPYDNRYVPNEMFVSGDYCCKWITECYKYNIQKHELYGYYSIIKNDQASALRQNP
;
A
#
# COMPACT_ATOMS: atom_id res chain seq x y z
N MET A 1 5.20 -10.59 11.92
CA MET A 1 4.84 -11.85 12.56
C MET A 1 3.94 -11.65 13.78
N PHE A 2 4.33 -10.87 14.78
CA PHE A 2 3.49 -10.58 15.95
C PHE A 2 2.12 -10.01 15.59
N LEU A 3 2.12 -9.04 14.67
CA LEU A 3 0.90 -8.37 14.23
C LEU A 3 -0.03 -9.33 13.46
N THR A 4 0.52 -10.14 12.56
CA THR A 4 -0.27 -11.14 11.82
C THR A 4 -0.75 -12.30 12.69
N ALA A 5 -0.05 -12.62 13.79
CA ALA A 5 -0.45 -13.66 14.72
C ALA A 5 -1.72 -13.27 15.51
N ASN A 6 -1.92 -11.97 15.76
CA ASN A 6 -3.12 -11.47 16.42
C ASN A 6 -4.31 -11.22 15.48
N CYS A 7 -4.11 -11.29 14.16
CA CYS A 7 -5.17 -11.28 13.19
C CYS A 7 -5.70 -12.70 12.99
N GLY A 8 -6.92 -13.00 13.40
CA GLY A 8 -7.57 -14.30 13.22
C GLY A 8 -7.96 -14.56 11.76
N PHE A 9 -8.78 -15.59 11.53
CA PHE A 9 -9.54 -15.73 10.29
C PHE A 9 -10.66 -14.69 10.26
N ILE A 10 -10.92 -14.13 9.09
CA ILE A 10 -11.89 -13.05 8.89
C ILE A 10 -12.68 -13.35 7.62
N THR A 11 -13.97 -13.11 7.63
CA THR A 11 -14.92 -13.20 6.49
C THR A 11 -14.56 -14.26 5.43
N ASP A 12 -13.96 -13.88 4.31
CA ASP A 12 -13.61 -14.75 3.19
C ASP A 12 -12.70 -15.93 3.60
N ASP A 13 -11.87 -15.77 4.65
CA ASP A 13 -10.98 -16.84 5.10
C ASP A 13 -11.79 -18.08 5.55
N TYR A 14 -12.94 -17.88 6.17
CA TYR A 14 -13.84 -18.97 6.57
C TYR A 14 -14.45 -19.68 5.37
N HIS A 15 -14.82 -18.91 4.35
CA HIS A 15 -15.37 -19.44 3.12
C HIS A 15 -14.34 -20.30 2.36
N PHE A 16 -13.07 -19.92 2.40
CA PHE A 16 -11.99 -20.63 1.71
C PHE A 16 -11.53 -21.92 2.41
N LEU A 17 -12.13 -22.29 3.53
CA LEU A 17 -11.98 -23.62 4.15
C LEU A 17 -12.77 -24.70 3.40
N PHE A 18 -13.73 -24.31 2.58
CA PHE A 18 -14.64 -25.19 1.85
C PHE A 18 -14.46 -25.06 0.35
N VAL A 19 -14.90 -26.09 -0.38
CA VAL A 19 -14.95 -26.03 -1.84
C VAL A 19 -15.90 -24.92 -2.25
N TRP A 20 -15.31 -23.84 -2.73
CA TRP A 20 -16.06 -22.65 -3.11
C TRP A 20 -16.99 -22.93 -4.29
N LYS A 21 -18.29 -22.64 -4.17
CA LYS A 21 -19.30 -22.83 -5.21
C LYS A 21 -19.92 -21.52 -5.65
N ASP A 22 -20.39 -20.73 -4.68
CA ASP A 22 -21.04 -19.43 -4.86
C ASP A 22 -20.83 -18.55 -3.62
N PHE A 23 -21.58 -17.45 -3.50
CA PHE A 23 -21.48 -16.53 -2.37
C PHE A 23 -22.28 -16.97 -1.14
N GLU A 24 -23.23 -17.92 -1.31
CA GLU A 24 -24.08 -18.37 -0.23
C GLU A 24 -23.61 -19.73 0.33
N PRO A 25 -23.36 -19.84 1.64
CA PRO A 25 -22.97 -21.10 2.26
C PRO A 25 -24.13 -22.10 2.24
N GLN A 26 -23.79 -23.35 1.97
CA GLN A 26 -24.76 -24.44 1.99
C GLN A 26 -24.41 -25.49 3.03
N ILE A 27 -25.41 -26.05 3.70
CA ILE A 27 -25.27 -27.01 4.82
C ILE A 27 -24.35 -28.22 4.46
N ASN A 28 -24.26 -28.58 3.19
CA ASN A 28 -23.50 -29.72 2.70
C ASN A 28 -22.23 -29.34 1.93
N ASP A 29 -21.70 -28.14 2.11
CA ASP A 29 -20.47 -27.78 1.46
C ASP A 29 -19.30 -28.62 1.95
N LYS A 30 -18.52 -29.09 0.98
CA LYS A 30 -17.40 -30.02 1.23
C LYS A 30 -16.19 -29.24 1.74
N PRO A 31 -15.60 -29.59 2.91
CA PRO A 31 -14.30 -29.05 3.31
C PRO A 31 -13.21 -29.38 2.30
N ILE A 32 -12.24 -28.48 2.14
CA ILE A 32 -11.07 -28.69 1.28
C ILE A 32 -10.17 -29.75 1.92
N ASN A 33 -9.93 -30.85 1.18
CA ASN A 33 -9.07 -31.94 1.62
C ASN A 33 -7.81 -32.12 0.75
N GLY A 34 -7.59 -31.27 -0.25
CA GLY A 34 -6.40 -31.36 -1.08
C GLY A 34 -6.41 -30.44 -2.29
N LEU A 35 -5.36 -30.55 -3.10
CA LEU A 35 -5.14 -29.68 -4.26
C LEU A 35 -6.27 -29.75 -5.30
N SER A 36 -6.88 -30.90 -5.50
CA SER A 36 -8.02 -31.06 -6.43
C SER A 36 -9.22 -30.20 -6.02
N ASP A 37 -9.49 -30.12 -4.71
CA ASP A 37 -10.58 -29.31 -4.19
C ASP A 37 -10.27 -27.81 -4.32
N ILE A 38 -8.99 -27.42 -4.11
CA ILE A 38 -8.54 -26.04 -4.35
C ILE A 38 -8.69 -25.68 -5.83
N LEU A 39 -8.29 -26.55 -6.75
CA LEU A 39 -8.43 -26.28 -8.19
C LEU A 39 -9.88 -26.19 -8.63
N LEU A 40 -10.77 -27.01 -8.07
CA LEU A 40 -12.21 -26.91 -8.29
C LEU A 40 -12.77 -25.59 -7.77
N SER A 41 -12.37 -25.19 -6.55
CA SER A 41 -12.73 -23.89 -5.97
C SER A 41 -12.27 -22.73 -6.84
N MET A 42 -11.05 -22.80 -7.40
CA MET A 42 -10.52 -21.77 -8.30
C MET A 42 -11.30 -21.67 -9.60
N LYS A 43 -11.70 -22.81 -10.18
CA LYS A 43 -12.56 -22.84 -11.37
C LYS A 43 -13.90 -22.16 -11.09
N ASN A 44 -14.54 -22.51 -9.97
CA ASN A 44 -15.81 -21.94 -9.58
C ASN A 44 -15.67 -20.44 -9.25
N TYR A 45 -14.61 -20.06 -8.52
CA TYR A 45 -14.32 -18.67 -8.18
C TYR A 45 -14.16 -17.80 -9.45
N TYR A 46 -13.44 -18.28 -10.46
CA TYR A 46 -13.27 -17.58 -11.74
C TYR A 46 -14.60 -17.37 -12.46
N ASN A 47 -15.47 -18.38 -12.44
CA ASN A 47 -16.76 -18.33 -13.14
C ASN A 47 -17.81 -17.49 -12.40
N TYR A 48 -17.77 -17.44 -11.07
CA TYR A 48 -18.87 -16.86 -10.28
C TYR A 48 -18.48 -15.64 -9.46
N SER A 49 -17.19 -15.46 -9.07
CA SER A 49 -16.78 -14.37 -8.18
C SER A 49 -15.82 -13.36 -8.83
N GLY A 50 -14.75 -13.82 -9.51
CA GLY A 50 -13.82 -12.88 -10.14
C GLY A 50 -12.51 -13.48 -10.66
N GLY A 51 -11.72 -12.64 -11.35
CA GLY A 51 -10.55 -13.08 -12.12
C GLY A 51 -9.23 -13.18 -11.33
N ARG A 52 -9.19 -12.85 -10.05
CA ARG A 52 -7.94 -12.83 -9.22
C ARG A 52 -7.45 -14.22 -8.82
N ILE A 53 -7.46 -15.17 -9.76
CA ILE A 53 -7.22 -16.59 -9.48
C ILE A 53 -5.83 -16.86 -8.87
N ILE A 54 -4.79 -16.12 -9.26
CA ILE A 54 -3.44 -16.31 -8.74
C ILE A 54 -3.38 -15.96 -7.25
N ALA A 55 -3.91 -14.82 -6.85
CA ALA A 55 -3.93 -14.39 -5.46
C ALA A 55 -4.81 -15.32 -4.60
N HIS A 56 -6.02 -15.62 -5.06
CA HIS A 56 -6.93 -16.50 -4.32
C HIS A 56 -6.42 -17.95 -4.24
N PHE A 57 -5.75 -18.48 -5.26
CA PHE A 57 -5.08 -19.78 -5.14
C PHE A 57 -4.11 -19.82 -3.95
N VAL A 58 -3.29 -18.77 -3.80
CA VAL A 58 -2.36 -18.67 -2.66
C VAL A 58 -3.15 -18.57 -1.34
N ALA A 59 -4.25 -17.82 -1.29
CA ALA A 59 -5.10 -17.72 -0.10
C ALA A 59 -5.67 -19.10 0.29
N PHE A 60 -6.27 -19.83 -0.65
CA PHE A 60 -6.78 -21.19 -0.42
C PHE A 60 -5.71 -22.13 0.14
N VAL A 61 -4.50 -22.10 -0.43
CA VAL A 61 -3.40 -22.94 0.04
C VAL A 61 -3.05 -22.62 1.49
N PHE A 62 -2.83 -21.35 1.83
CA PHE A 62 -2.36 -20.98 3.17
C PHE A 62 -3.45 -21.11 4.25
N ILE A 63 -4.70 -20.85 3.92
CA ILE A 63 -5.83 -21.04 4.85
C ILE A 63 -5.98 -22.51 5.22
N ASN A 64 -5.74 -23.43 4.26
CA ASN A 64 -5.93 -24.87 4.48
C ASN A 64 -4.67 -25.62 4.96
N ILE A 65 -3.51 -24.94 5.08
CA ILE A 65 -2.31 -25.55 5.66
C ILE A 65 -2.24 -25.22 7.15
N ASN A 66 -1.80 -24.03 7.47
CA ASN A 66 -1.62 -23.57 8.86
C ASN A 66 -1.41 -22.06 8.90
N LYS A 67 -2.20 -21.37 9.73
CA LYS A 67 -2.10 -19.92 9.94
C LYS A 67 -0.71 -19.48 10.41
N TRP A 68 -0.05 -20.25 11.23
CA TRP A 68 1.30 -19.95 11.74
C TRP A 68 2.32 -19.89 10.60
N PHE A 69 2.25 -20.84 9.69
CA PHE A 69 3.12 -20.85 8.50
C PHE A 69 2.89 -19.62 7.63
N PHE A 70 1.60 -19.27 7.43
CA PHE A 70 1.25 -18.02 6.76
C PHE A 70 1.87 -16.80 7.46
N ASN A 71 1.77 -16.69 8.78
CA ASN A 71 2.28 -15.54 9.54
C ASN A 71 3.78 -15.33 9.34
N ILE A 72 4.56 -16.41 9.28
CA ILE A 72 6.00 -16.35 9.00
C ILE A 72 6.25 -15.85 7.58
N ILE A 73 5.65 -16.49 6.59
CA ILE A 73 5.87 -16.16 5.18
C ILE A 73 5.39 -14.74 4.86
N ASN A 74 4.23 -14.34 5.39
CA ASN A 74 3.71 -13.00 5.22
C ASN A 74 4.66 -11.93 5.77
N SER A 75 5.27 -12.20 6.92
CA SER A 75 6.29 -11.32 7.52
C SER A 75 7.54 -11.23 6.64
N ILE A 76 7.98 -12.35 6.06
CA ILE A 76 9.11 -12.37 5.11
C ILE A 76 8.76 -11.55 3.86
N VAL A 77 7.56 -11.70 3.30
CA VAL A 77 7.11 -10.91 2.15
C VAL A 77 7.11 -9.42 2.45
N PHE A 78 6.64 -9.00 3.63
CA PHE A 78 6.69 -7.59 4.05
C PHE A 78 8.13 -7.06 4.11
N VAL A 79 9.05 -7.83 4.70
CA VAL A 79 10.48 -7.47 4.75
C VAL A 79 11.07 -7.41 3.34
N CYS A 80 10.78 -8.40 2.49
CA CYS A 80 11.25 -8.43 1.10
C CYS A 80 10.72 -7.23 0.30
N LEU A 81 9.47 -6.82 0.49
CA LEU A 81 8.91 -5.63 -0.14
C LEU A 81 9.70 -4.38 0.23
N GLY A 82 10.03 -4.17 1.51
CA GLY A 82 10.86 -3.05 1.96
C GLY A 82 12.28 -3.09 1.37
N ILE A 83 12.88 -4.27 1.24
CA ILE A 83 14.19 -4.44 0.59
C ILE A 83 14.10 -4.13 -0.91
N LEU A 84 13.04 -4.54 -1.60
CA LEU A 84 12.81 -4.22 -3.02
C LEU A 84 12.65 -2.71 -3.22
N ILE A 85 11.84 -2.05 -2.38
CA ILE A 85 11.71 -0.59 -2.42
C ILE A 85 13.09 0.05 -2.28
N ARG A 86 13.90 -0.38 -1.30
CA ARG A 86 15.25 0.16 -1.13
C ARG A 86 16.11 -0.02 -2.39
N LYS A 87 16.10 -1.21 -3.00
CA LYS A 87 16.87 -1.46 -4.24
C LYS A 87 16.42 -0.58 -5.41
N LEU A 88 15.15 -0.18 -5.44
CA LEU A 88 14.62 0.70 -6.48
C LEU A 88 14.95 2.19 -6.25
N VAL A 89 15.01 2.62 -4.97
CA VAL A 89 15.10 4.05 -4.63
C VAL A 89 16.46 4.47 -4.08
N TYR A 90 17.26 3.55 -3.53
CA TYR A 90 18.52 3.84 -2.83
C TYR A 90 19.61 2.85 -3.19
N ASP A 91 20.57 3.29 -4.02
CA ASP A 91 21.63 2.44 -4.58
C ASP A 91 23.01 2.68 -3.93
N ARG A 92 23.07 3.37 -2.79
CA ARG A 92 24.34 3.72 -2.13
C ARG A 92 24.64 2.76 -1.01
N GLN A 93 25.95 2.48 -0.80
CA GLN A 93 26.42 1.64 0.30
C GLN A 93 26.35 2.35 1.66
N LYS A 94 26.58 3.68 1.69
CA LYS A 94 26.54 4.47 2.93
C LYS A 94 25.10 4.79 3.31
N GLY A 95 24.74 4.56 4.57
CA GLY A 95 23.42 4.92 5.11
C GLY A 95 22.29 3.93 4.76
N ILE A 96 22.62 2.71 4.36
CA ILE A 96 21.65 1.65 4.04
C ILE A 96 20.67 1.42 5.18
N THR A 97 21.16 1.34 6.42
CA THR A 97 20.31 1.08 7.61
C THR A 97 19.30 2.19 7.81
N LEU A 98 19.73 3.46 7.74
CA LEU A 98 18.80 4.59 7.86
C LEU A 98 17.76 4.60 6.74
N ALA A 99 18.19 4.36 5.50
CA ALA A 99 17.28 4.27 4.36
C ALA A 99 16.25 3.15 4.55
N GLN A 100 16.67 1.99 5.05
CA GLN A 100 15.79 0.86 5.29
C GLN A 100 14.78 1.15 6.41
N VAL A 101 15.23 1.80 7.50
CA VAL A 101 14.34 2.22 8.61
C VAL A 101 13.30 3.23 8.11
N ILE A 102 13.72 4.24 7.35
CA ILE A 102 12.79 5.23 6.75
C ILE A 102 11.76 4.54 5.85
N ILE A 103 12.17 3.57 5.04
CA ILE A 103 11.28 2.85 4.15
C ILE A 103 10.23 2.06 4.95
N TYR A 104 10.63 1.28 5.96
CA TYR A 104 9.67 0.52 6.77
C TYR A 104 8.73 1.44 7.54
N PHE A 105 9.24 2.55 8.08
CA PHE A 105 8.42 3.55 8.72
C PHE A 105 7.38 4.15 7.74
N SER A 106 7.82 4.46 6.52
CA SER A 106 6.93 4.96 5.47
C SER A 106 5.88 3.92 5.07
N MET A 107 6.26 2.64 4.99
CA MET A 107 5.30 1.56 4.71
C MET A 107 4.24 1.45 5.81
N LEU A 108 4.63 1.48 7.08
CA LEU A 108 3.70 1.44 8.20
C LEU A 108 2.74 2.64 8.22
N LEU A 109 3.25 3.84 7.92
CA LEU A 109 2.44 5.07 7.96
C LEU A 109 1.52 5.23 6.75
N PHE A 110 1.96 4.79 5.57
CA PHE A 110 1.32 5.22 4.33
C PHE A 110 0.68 4.10 3.51
N LEU A 111 0.88 2.82 3.83
CA LEU A 111 0.14 1.78 3.12
C LEU A 111 -1.35 1.84 3.49
N PRO A 112 -2.26 1.88 2.50
CA PRO A 112 -3.69 2.02 2.75
C PRO A 112 -4.28 0.81 3.49
N SER A 113 -5.21 1.04 4.40
CA SER A 113 -5.94 -0.02 5.11
C SER A 113 -5.02 -1.15 5.56
N PHE A 114 -3.99 -0.82 6.36
CA PHE A 114 -2.89 -1.73 6.69
C PHE A 114 -3.37 -3.07 7.24
N GLY A 115 -4.38 -3.05 8.10
CA GLY A 115 -5.01 -4.25 8.62
C GLY A 115 -5.54 -5.17 7.52
N ASP A 116 -6.35 -4.61 6.62
CA ASP A 116 -6.98 -5.35 5.53
C ASP A 116 -5.99 -5.82 4.45
N THR A 117 -4.92 -5.07 4.22
CA THR A 117 -4.04 -5.28 3.07
C THR A 117 -2.72 -5.97 3.39
N VAL A 118 -2.33 -5.99 4.69
CA VAL A 118 -1.04 -6.54 5.13
C VAL A 118 -1.20 -7.70 6.13
N LEU A 119 -2.28 -7.73 6.92
CA LEU A 119 -2.40 -8.64 8.05
C LEU A 119 -3.44 -9.74 7.84
N TRP A 120 -4.61 -9.41 7.30
CA TRP A 120 -5.63 -10.35 6.91
C TRP A 120 -5.14 -11.28 5.79
N ILE A 121 -5.38 -12.61 5.86
CA ILE A 121 -4.81 -13.58 4.90
C ILE A 121 -5.25 -13.24 3.48
N SER A 122 -6.56 -13.26 3.23
CA SER A 122 -7.12 -13.01 1.90
C SER A 122 -6.72 -11.63 1.37
N GLY A 123 -6.68 -10.63 2.26
CA GLY A 123 -6.24 -9.28 1.89
C GLY A 123 -4.76 -9.21 1.60
N SER A 124 -3.89 -9.78 2.43
CA SER A 124 -2.43 -9.67 2.23
C SER A 124 -1.96 -10.36 0.95
N VAL A 125 -2.53 -11.51 0.60
CA VAL A 125 -2.17 -12.16 -0.68
C VAL A 125 -2.66 -11.36 -1.88
N ASN A 126 -3.80 -10.67 -1.78
CA ASN A 126 -4.33 -9.82 -2.84
C ASN A 126 -3.58 -8.49 -2.99
N TYR A 127 -2.97 -7.95 -1.93
CA TYR A 127 -2.34 -6.62 -1.94
C TYR A 127 -0.84 -6.66 -1.65
N LEU A 128 -0.42 -7.15 -0.48
CA LEU A 128 1.00 -7.16 -0.09
C LEU A 128 1.84 -8.07 -0.99
N TRP A 129 1.41 -9.33 -1.19
CA TRP A 129 2.17 -10.32 -1.96
C TRP A 129 2.20 -9.97 -3.45
N THR A 130 1.06 -9.55 -3.99
CA THR A 130 0.97 -9.07 -5.37
C THR A 130 1.81 -7.82 -5.59
N SER A 131 1.89 -6.92 -4.61
CA SER A 131 2.78 -5.75 -4.66
C SER A 131 4.26 -6.12 -4.63
N ALA A 132 4.63 -7.12 -3.84
CA ALA A 132 6.01 -7.63 -3.82
C ALA A 132 6.40 -8.21 -5.19
N LEU A 133 5.51 -8.98 -5.80
CA LEU A 133 5.69 -9.51 -7.15
C LEU A 133 5.77 -8.39 -8.19
N LEU A 134 4.87 -7.41 -8.12
CA LEU A 134 4.81 -6.27 -9.04
C LEU A 134 6.10 -5.43 -8.97
N LEU A 135 6.57 -5.06 -7.76
CA LEU A 135 7.84 -4.34 -7.62
C LEU A 135 9.06 -5.20 -7.95
N TYR A 136 9.00 -6.52 -7.74
CA TYR A 136 10.03 -7.43 -8.21
C TYR A 136 10.10 -7.43 -9.74
N THR A 137 8.97 -7.45 -10.43
CA THR A 137 8.91 -7.35 -11.90
C THR A 137 9.51 -6.03 -12.40
N VAL A 138 9.19 -4.91 -11.73
CA VAL A 138 9.79 -3.60 -11.99
C VAL A 138 11.32 -3.64 -11.79
N TYR A 139 11.79 -4.20 -10.68
CA TYR A 139 13.21 -4.32 -10.36
C TYR A 139 13.93 -5.20 -11.38
N PHE A 140 13.35 -6.36 -11.71
CA PHE A 140 13.88 -7.30 -12.68
C PHE A 140 13.99 -6.66 -14.07
N CYS A 141 12.92 -5.99 -14.52
CA CYS A 141 12.92 -5.25 -15.79
C CYS A 141 14.04 -4.21 -15.83
N LYS A 142 14.14 -3.34 -14.82
CA LYS A 142 15.21 -2.33 -14.76
C LYS A 142 16.61 -2.94 -14.80
N LYS A 143 16.81 -4.05 -14.11
CA LYS A 143 18.12 -4.70 -14.01
C LYS A 143 18.56 -5.35 -15.31
N HIS A 144 17.63 -5.93 -16.05
CA HIS A 144 17.93 -6.75 -17.25
C HIS A 144 17.40 -6.12 -18.54
N LEU A 145 17.09 -4.82 -18.52
CA LEU A 145 16.55 -4.11 -19.67
C LEU A 145 17.51 -4.16 -20.86
N ASP A 146 18.80 -3.89 -20.63
CA ASP A 146 19.85 -3.85 -21.66
C ASP A 146 20.57 -5.20 -21.84
N ASP A 147 20.15 -6.23 -21.08
CA ASP A 147 20.78 -7.55 -21.14
C ASP A 147 20.26 -8.34 -22.33
N SER A 148 21.16 -8.84 -23.17
CA SER A 148 20.85 -9.61 -24.39
C SER A 148 20.74 -11.12 -24.15
N ASN A 149 20.90 -11.61 -22.91
CA ASN A 149 20.79 -13.03 -22.61
C ASN A 149 19.36 -13.55 -22.91
N ARG A 150 19.28 -14.62 -23.67
CA ARG A 150 18.02 -15.24 -24.14
C ARG A 150 17.06 -15.62 -23.02
N ILE A 151 17.55 -15.91 -21.82
CA ILE A 151 16.72 -16.23 -20.67
C ILE A 151 15.74 -15.09 -20.33
N TYR A 152 16.15 -13.82 -20.53
CA TYR A 152 15.32 -12.67 -20.23
C TYR A 152 14.20 -12.40 -21.22
N TYR A 153 14.32 -12.96 -22.45
CA TYR A 153 13.23 -12.95 -23.45
C TYR A 153 12.07 -13.90 -23.06
N ILE A 154 12.30 -14.79 -22.08
CA ILE A 154 11.27 -15.69 -21.54
C ILE A 154 10.86 -15.22 -20.14
N ALA A 155 11.81 -14.95 -19.26
CA ALA A 155 11.55 -14.65 -17.87
C ALA A 155 10.80 -13.31 -17.68
N MET A 156 11.13 -12.28 -18.49
CA MET A 156 10.48 -10.98 -18.37
C MET A 156 9.00 -11.04 -18.80
N PRO A 157 8.62 -11.57 -19.97
CA PRO A 157 7.21 -11.76 -20.35
C PRO A 157 6.41 -12.58 -19.34
N ILE A 158 6.99 -13.67 -18.79
CA ILE A 158 6.33 -14.48 -17.75
C ILE A 158 6.06 -13.65 -16.50
N LEU A 159 7.04 -12.88 -16.01
CA LEU A 159 6.86 -12.02 -14.84
C LEU A 159 5.79 -10.95 -15.09
N PHE A 160 5.78 -10.35 -16.28
CA PHE A 160 4.77 -9.37 -16.67
C PHE A 160 3.38 -10.00 -16.72
N PHE A 161 3.23 -11.19 -17.30
CA PHE A 161 1.97 -11.93 -17.30
C PHE A 161 1.47 -12.19 -15.89
N ILE A 162 2.29 -12.85 -15.05
CA ILE A 162 1.90 -13.24 -13.69
C ILE A 162 1.53 -12.00 -12.87
N SER A 163 2.36 -10.94 -12.90
CA SER A 163 2.08 -9.70 -12.17
C SER A 163 0.77 -9.02 -12.61
N SER A 164 0.49 -9.03 -13.91
CA SER A 164 -0.72 -8.42 -14.47
C SER A 164 -1.98 -9.26 -14.24
N ALA A 165 -1.82 -10.58 -14.05
CA ALA A 165 -2.91 -11.51 -13.80
C ALA A 165 -3.26 -11.65 -12.30
N THR A 166 -2.68 -10.83 -11.41
CA THR A 166 -2.97 -10.88 -9.97
C THR A 166 -4.14 -10.01 -9.54
N ASN A 167 -4.30 -8.83 -10.15
CA ASN A 167 -5.33 -7.85 -9.78
C ASN A 167 -5.66 -6.94 -10.96
N GLU A 168 -6.85 -6.36 -10.98
CA GLU A 168 -7.37 -5.54 -12.09
C GLU A 168 -6.51 -4.32 -12.42
N THR A 169 -5.84 -3.75 -11.42
CA THR A 169 -5.05 -2.51 -11.58
C THR A 169 -3.56 -2.74 -11.81
N THR A 170 -3.03 -3.90 -11.42
CA THR A 170 -1.57 -4.16 -11.42
C THR A 170 -0.96 -4.12 -12.81
N GLY A 171 -1.62 -4.71 -13.80
CA GLY A 171 -1.15 -4.73 -15.17
C GLY A 171 -1.14 -3.33 -15.80
N GLY A 172 -2.18 -2.52 -15.56
CA GLY A 172 -2.25 -1.13 -16.02
C GLY A 172 -1.12 -0.27 -15.43
N ILE A 173 -0.90 -0.38 -14.12
CA ILE A 173 0.19 0.31 -13.43
C ILE A 173 1.56 -0.09 -14.01
N LEU A 174 1.76 -1.39 -14.26
CA LEU A 174 3.01 -1.92 -14.80
C LEU A 174 3.29 -1.41 -16.22
N LEU A 175 2.27 -1.39 -17.09
CA LEU A 175 2.40 -0.88 -18.46
C LEU A 175 2.66 0.64 -18.50
N VAL A 176 1.96 1.42 -17.69
CA VAL A 176 2.19 2.88 -17.59
C VAL A 176 3.60 3.14 -17.05
N TRP A 177 4.01 2.41 -16.00
CA TRP A 177 5.37 2.53 -15.47
C TRP A 177 6.43 2.22 -16.55
N LEU A 178 6.29 1.11 -17.26
CA LEU A 178 7.22 0.69 -18.32
C LEU A 178 7.30 1.76 -19.42
N THR A 179 6.15 2.19 -19.93
CA THR A 179 6.09 3.18 -21.02
C THR A 179 6.81 4.47 -20.63
N ILE A 180 6.50 5.03 -19.46
CA ILE A 180 7.12 6.26 -19.00
C ILE A 180 8.61 6.06 -18.70
N HIS A 181 8.98 4.88 -18.16
CA HIS A 181 10.38 4.54 -17.91
C HIS A 181 11.19 4.51 -19.20
N LEU A 182 10.70 3.84 -20.26
CA LEU A 182 11.36 3.78 -21.55
C LEU A 182 11.51 5.16 -22.20
N ILE A 183 10.47 5.99 -22.14
CA ILE A 183 10.53 7.39 -22.62
C ILE A 183 11.59 8.17 -21.84
N THR A 184 11.63 8.01 -20.54
CA THR A 184 12.53 8.71 -19.63
C THR A 184 13.99 8.42 -19.90
N ILE A 185 14.33 7.16 -20.14
CA ILE A 185 15.70 6.73 -20.45
C ILE A 185 16.01 6.73 -21.95
N ARG A 186 15.03 7.07 -22.79
CA ARG A 186 15.13 7.07 -24.27
C ARG A 186 15.50 5.71 -24.84
N HIS A 187 15.04 4.64 -24.22
CA HIS A 187 15.29 3.27 -24.67
C HIS A 187 14.28 2.86 -25.75
N LYS A 188 14.77 2.29 -26.85
CA LYS A 188 13.90 1.74 -27.90
C LYS A 188 13.39 0.35 -27.46
N PRO A 189 12.09 0.06 -27.61
CA PRO A 189 11.57 -1.25 -27.27
C PRO A 189 12.18 -2.33 -28.18
N ASP A 190 12.73 -3.38 -27.57
CA ASP A 190 13.17 -4.60 -28.22
C ASP A 190 12.09 -5.68 -28.13
N LEU A 191 12.36 -6.87 -28.72
CA LEU A 191 11.40 -7.96 -28.75
C LEU A 191 10.97 -8.41 -27.35
N LYS A 192 11.87 -8.46 -26.35
CA LYS A 192 11.51 -8.86 -24.99
C LYS A 192 10.54 -7.90 -24.32
N ILE A 193 10.71 -6.59 -24.57
CA ILE A 193 9.79 -5.53 -24.09
C ILE A 193 8.42 -5.68 -24.78
N VAL A 194 8.40 -5.86 -26.09
CA VAL A 194 7.14 -6.05 -26.84
C VAL A 194 6.40 -7.29 -26.33
N LEU A 195 7.10 -8.42 -26.19
CA LEU A 195 6.51 -9.65 -25.61
C LEU A 195 5.99 -9.43 -24.19
N SER A 196 6.72 -8.67 -23.38
CA SER A 196 6.28 -8.33 -22.01
C SER A 196 5.01 -7.47 -22.00
N CYS A 197 4.89 -6.52 -22.92
CA CYS A 197 3.66 -5.74 -23.08
C CYS A 197 2.47 -6.64 -23.50
N ILE A 198 2.69 -7.52 -24.49
CA ILE A 198 1.65 -8.45 -24.96
C ILE A 198 1.19 -9.36 -23.81
N THR A 199 2.12 -9.98 -23.10
CA THR A 199 1.78 -10.88 -21.99
C THR A 199 1.13 -10.15 -20.82
N SER A 200 1.52 -8.89 -20.56
CA SER A 200 0.85 -8.05 -19.57
C SER A 200 -0.61 -7.79 -19.95
N VAL A 201 -0.89 -7.47 -21.22
CA VAL A 201 -2.26 -7.29 -21.73
C VAL A 201 -3.07 -8.59 -21.60
N LEU A 202 -2.47 -9.74 -21.92
CA LEU A 202 -3.13 -11.05 -21.73
C LEU A 202 -3.44 -11.32 -20.24
N GLY A 203 -2.54 -10.95 -19.32
CA GLY A 203 -2.79 -11.03 -17.88
C GLY A 203 -3.94 -10.13 -17.42
N ILE A 204 -4.00 -8.89 -17.91
CA ILE A 204 -5.12 -7.96 -17.65
C ILE A 204 -6.43 -8.56 -18.16
N MET A 205 -6.44 -9.07 -19.39
CA MET A 205 -7.63 -9.69 -19.99
C MET A 205 -8.12 -10.88 -19.17
N LEU A 206 -7.21 -11.75 -18.70
CA LEU A 206 -7.55 -12.88 -17.84
C LEU A 206 -8.32 -12.45 -16.59
N VAL A 207 -7.92 -11.33 -15.97
CA VAL A 207 -8.58 -10.83 -14.75
C VAL A 207 -9.89 -10.13 -15.09
N ILE A 208 -9.89 -9.19 -16.04
CA ILE A 208 -11.05 -8.32 -16.30
C ILE A 208 -12.19 -9.08 -16.97
N LEU A 209 -11.88 -9.99 -17.91
CA LEU A 209 -12.88 -10.75 -18.66
C LEU A 209 -13.39 -11.99 -17.92
N ALA A 210 -13.01 -12.21 -16.66
CA ALA A 210 -13.53 -13.31 -15.87
C ALA A 210 -15.06 -13.23 -15.75
N PRO A 211 -15.80 -14.32 -16.04
CA PRO A 211 -17.26 -14.34 -15.96
C PRO A 211 -17.78 -13.91 -14.58
N GLY A 212 -17.08 -14.29 -13.52
CA GLY A 212 -17.43 -13.95 -12.15
C GLY A 212 -17.47 -12.45 -11.85
N ASN A 213 -16.73 -11.63 -12.58
CA ASN A 213 -16.78 -10.17 -12.40
C ASN A 213 -18.16 -9.61 -12.76
N HIS A 214 -18.84 -10.16 -13.77
CA HIS A 214 -20.20 -9.76 -14.14
C HIS A 214 -21.21 -10.14 -13.05
N ASN A 215 -21.11 -11.36 -12.51
CA ASN A 215 -21.97 -11.83 -11.43
C ASN A 215 -21.80 -10.96 -10.17
N ARG A 216 -20.56 -10.66 -9.80
CA ARG A 216 -20.24 -9.80 -8.66
C ARG A 216 -20.73 -8.37 -8.87
N ALA A 217 -20.61 -7.85 -10.08
CA ALA A 217 -21.08 -6.50 -10.43
C ALA A 217 -22.59 -6.36 -10.25
N ALA A 218 -23.35 -7.43 -10.52
CA ALA A 218 -24.79 -7.46 -10.34
C ALA A 218 -25.25 -7.46 -8.86
N LEU A 219 -24.35 -7.87 -7.93
CA LEU A 219 -24.64 -7.90 -6.49
C LEU A 219 -24.33 -6.58 -5.77
N VAL A 220 -23.61 -5.67 -6.41
CA VAL A 220 -23.18 -4.40 -5.82
C VAL A 220 -23.85 -3.26 -6.57
N GLU A 221 -24.48 -2.33 -5.84
CA GLU A 221 -24.93 -1.07 -6.42
C GLU A 221 -23.74 -0.30 -6.97
N GLN A 222 -23.60 -0.28 -8.29
CA GLN A 222 -22.51 0.44 -8.96
C GLN A 222 -23.03 1.76 -9.52
N THR A 223 -22.20 2.80 -9.37
CA THR A 223 -22.43 4.05 -10.08
C THR A 223 -22.19 3.83 -11.58
N ASP A 224 -23.11 4.31 -12.42
CA ASP A 224 -22.93 4.24 -13.88
C ASP A 224 -21.69 5.04 -14.31
N VAL A 225 -20.60 4.31 -14.57
CA VAL A 225 -19.31 4.89 -14.98
C VAL A 225 -19.30 5.38 -16.43
N TYR A 226 -20.27 4.97 -17.24
CA TYR A 226 -20.43 5.48 -18.62
C TYR A 226 -21.02 6.89 -18.63
N ASN A 227 -21.64 7.30 -17.53
CA ASN A 227 -22.05 8.69 -17.33
C ASN A 227 -20.83 9.53 -16.90
N ILE A 228 -20.44 10.48 -17.75
CA ILE A 228 -19.25 11.32 -17.53
C ILE A 228 -19.29 12.10 -16.20
N LYS A 229 -20.47 12.52 -15.74
CA LYS A 229 -20.64 13.20 -14.45
C LYS A 229 -20.35 12.27 -13.29
N SER A 230 -20.84 11.05 -13.33
CA SER A 230 -20.61 10.01 -12.32
C SER A 230 -19.12 9.62 -12.28
N PHE A 231 -18.50 9.40 -13.45
CA PHE A 231 -17.08 9.14 -13.57
C PHE A 231 -16.23 10.26 -12.95
N LEU A 232 -16.51 11.52 -13.29
CA LEU A 232 -15.79 12.66 -12.73
C LEU A 232 -16.01 12.81 -11.22
N THR A 233 -17.19 12.44 -10.71
CA THR A 233 -17.47 12.44 -9.27
C THR A 233 -16.65 11.39 -8.54
N LEU A 234 -16.57 10.16 -9.05
CA LEU A 234 -15.72 9.11 -8.49
C LEU A 234 -14.23 9.49 -8.56
N LEU A 235 -13.78 10.01 -9.71
CA LEU A 235 -12.40 10.49 -9.85
C LEU A 235 -12.08 11.59 -8.83
N LYS A 236 -12.99 12.55 -8.64
CA LYS A 236 -12.86 13.59 -7.61
C LYS A 236 -12.77 12.98 -6.22
N ASN A 237 -13.58 11.97 -5.91
CA ASN A 237 -13.55 11.30 -4.61
C ASN A 237 -12.20 10.60 -4.35
N TYR A 238 -11.69 9.82 -5.31
CA TYR A 238 -10.37 9.19 -5.18
C TYR A 238 -9.23 10.19 -5.05
N LEU A 239 -9.22 11.23 -5.90
CA LEU A 239 -8.20 12.27 -5.83
C LEU A 239 -8.33 13.11 -4.57
N GLY A 240 -9.56 13.46 -4.16
CA GLY A 240 -9.82 14.19 -2.92
C GLY A 240 -9.36 13.43 -1.69
N TRP A 241 -9.70 12.14 -1.62
CA TRP A 241 -9.21 11.26 -0.56
C TRP A 241 -7.66 11.19 -0.55
N PHE A 242 -7.04 10.96 -1.71
CA PHE A 242 -5.59 10.91 -1.81
C PHE A 242 -4.92 12.21 -1.37
N LEU A 243 -5.46 13.35 -1.78
CA LEU A 243 -4.95 14.67 -1.39
C LEU A 243 -5.10 14.93 0.11
N ASN A 244 -6.16 14.45 0.74
CA ASN A 244 -6.39 14.63 2.17
C ASN A 244 -5.53 13.71 3.04
N ASP A 245 -5.49 12.42 2.74
CA ASP A 245 -4.85 11.42 3.60
C ASP A 245 -3.34 11.33 3.34
N TYR A 246 -2.91 11.62 2.09
CA TYR A 246 -1.51 11.51 1.66
C TYR A 246 -0.81 12.85 1.43
N LYS A 247 -1.35 13.95 1.97
CA LYS A 247 -0.75 15.30 1.87
C LYS A 247 0.74 15.33 2.23
N ILE A 248 1.16 14.55 3.22
CA ILE A 248 2.58 14.48 3.62
C ILE A 248 3.45 13.91 2.50
N ILE A 249 3.00 12.86 1.81
CA ILE A 249 3.72 12.27 0.66
C ILE A 249 3.81 13.30 -0.47
N ILE A 250 2.71 13.99 -0.76
CA ILE A 250 2.66 15.00 -1.82
C ILE A 250 3.61 16.16 -1.51
N VAL A 251 3.56 16.69 -0.30
CA VAL A 251 4.45 17.78 0.14
C VAL A 251 5.91 17.33 0.12
N ALA A 252 6.22 16.12 0.61
CA ALA A 252 7.57 15.56 0.57
C ALA A 252 8.08 15.40 -0.86
N PHE A 253 7.24 14.93 -1.79
CA PHE A 253 7.58 14.85 -3.20
C PHE A 253 7.87 16.21 -3.80
N MET A 254 6.97 17.19 -3.59
CA MET A 254 7.12 18.56 -4.12
C MET A 254 8.38 19.24 -3.60
N ILE A 255 8.64 19.16 -2.29
CA ILE A 255 9.87 19.70 -1.68
C ILE A 255 11.10 19.03 -2.31
N SER A 256 11.07 17.70 -2.48
CA SER A 256 12.18 16.96 -3.07
C SER A 256 12.45 17.40 -4.51
N VAL A 257 11.41 17.55 -5.33
CA VAL A 257 11.49 18.03 -6.71
C VAL A 257 12.07 19.44 -6.76
N ILE A 258 11.60 20.35 -5.90
CA ILE A 258 12.08 21.73 -5.86
C ILE A 258 13.58 21.78 -5.50
N ILE A 259 14.01 21.01 -4.49
CA ILE A 259 15.42 20.95 -4.09
C ILE A 259 16.27 20.41 -5.25
N LEU A 260 15.87 19.30 -5.87
CA LEU A 260 16.58 18.71 -7.00
C LEU A 260 16.65 19.67 -8.21
N TYR A 261 15.55 20.37 -8.49
CA TYR A 261 15.49 21.35 -9.58
C TYR A 261 16.44 22.53 -9.32
N THR A 262 16.41 23.11 -8.13
CA THR A 262 17.30 24.23 -7.75
C THR A 262 18.77 23.84 -7.75
N CYS A 263 19.08 22.56 -7.51
CA CYS A 263 20.43 22.00 -7.55
C CYS A 263 20.85 21.51 -8.98
N ASN A 264 20.11 21.84 -10.01
CA ASN A 264 20.34 21.42 -11.40
C ASN A 264 20.40 19.88 -11.60
N LYS A 265 19.64 19.14 -10.79
CA LYS A 265 19.54 17.67 -10.86
C LYS A 265 18.26 17.21 -11.60
N LYS A 266 17.93 17.85 -12.72
CA LYS A 266 16.73 17.57 -13.52
C LYS A 266 16.62 16.09 -13.93
N ASN A 267 17.72 15.48 -14.38
CA ASN A 267 17.73 14.07 -14.77
C ASN A 267 17.34 13.12 -13.62
N THR A 268 17.63 13.51 -12.40
CA THR A 268 17.29 12.73 -11.21
C THR A 268 15.80 12.80 -10.90
N ILE A 269 15.17 13.97 -11.10
CA ILE A 269 13.72 14.13 -10.98
C ILE A 269 13.00 13.19 -11.95
N ILE A 270 13.49 13.17 -13.19
CA ILE A 270 12.91 12.38 -14.27
C ILE A 270 12.83 10.88 -13.89
N THR A 271 13.80 10.34 -13.15
CA THR A 271 13.80 8.93 -12.74
C THR A 271 12.74 8.55 -11.71
N SER A 272 12.14 9.50 -10.99
CA SER A 272 11.03 9.27 -10.05
C SER A 272 9.66 9.32 -10.74
N LEU A 273 9.54 10.02 -11.87
CA LEU A 273 8.27 10.24 -12.58
C LEU A 273 7.55 8.95 -13.01
N PRO A 274 8.22 7.89 -13.53
CA PRO A 274 7.54 6.66 -13.92
C PRO A 274 6.69 6.07 -12.80
N TYR A 275 7.18 6.10 -11.57
CA TYR A 275 6.45 5.60 -10.41
C TYR A 275 5.25 6.47 -10.05
N CYS A 276 5.45 7.80 -10.01
CA CYS A 276 4.36 8.73 -9.67
C CYS A 276 3.23 8.68 -10.70
N PHE A 277 3.56 8.70 -11.98
CA PHE A 277 2.53 8.63 -13.04
C PHE A 277 1.83 7.29 -13.08
N ALA A 278 2.53 6.17 -12.88
CA ALA A 278 1.92 4.86 -12.80
C ALA A 278 0.95 4.76 -11.60
N GLY A 279 1.32 5.32 -10.45
CA GLY A 279 0.43 5.39 -9.29
C GLY A 279 -0.80 6.27 -9.55
N LEU A 280 -0.63 7.45 -10.14
CA LEU A 280 -1.76 8.33 -10.50
C LEU A 280 -2.69 7.67 -11.53
N ALA A 281 -2.15 6.99 -12.53
CA ALA A 281 -2.93 6.21 -13.49
C ALA A 281 -3.71 5.09 -12.79
N GLY A 282 -3.09 4.41 -11.81
CA GLY A 282 -3.75 3.40 -10.99
C GLY A 282 -4.93 3.96 -10.19
N LEU A 283 -4.78 5.13 -9.56
CA LEU A 283 -5.89 5.82 -8.87
C LEU A 283 -7.02 6.17 -9.84
N SER A 284 -6.67 6.67 -11.03
CA SER A 284 -7.66 7.02 -12.04
C SER A 284 -8.39 5.79 -12.59
N ALA A 285 -7.69 4.67 -12.77
CA ALA A 285 -8.29 3.41 -13.24
C ALA A 285 -9.31 2.83 -12.26
N LEU A 286 -9.16 3.08 -10.95
CA LEU A 286 -10.12 2.63 -9.95
C LEU A 286 -11.52 3.28 -10.10
N THR A 287 -11.63 4.43 -10.77
CA THR A 287 -12.94 5.03 -11.07
C THR A 287 -13.82 4.14 -11.95
N LEU A 288 -13.18 3.26 -12.74
CA LEU A 288 -13.88 2.30 -13.60
C LEU A 288 -14.57 1.17 -12.82
N THR A 289 -14.29 1.01 -11.52
CA THR A 289 -14.97 0.00 -10.69
C THR A 289 -16.40 0.38 -10.31
N GLY A 290 -16.79 1.64 -10.50
CA GLY A 290 -18.14 2.13 -10.20
C GLY A 290 -18.42 2.40 -8.71
N PHE A 291 -17.51 2.12 -7.80
CA PHE A 291 -17.66 2.42 -6.37
C PHE A 291 -16.35 2.85 -5.74
N PHE A 292 -16.42 3.60 -4.65
CA PHE A 292 -15.23 4.04 -3.90
C PHE A 292 -14.84 3.01 -2.85
N SER A 293 -13.54 2.59 -2.88
CA SER A 293 -12.97 1.71 -1.86
C SER A 293 -11.49 2.07 -1.62
N MET A 294 -11.04 1.98 -0.38
CA MET A 294 -9.65 2.32 -0.02
C MET A 294 -8.65 1.20 -0.31
N ARG A 295 -9.01 -0.06 -0.07
CA ARG A 295 -8.10 -1.22 -0.26
C ARG A 295 -7.47 -1.30 -1.66
N PRO A 296 -8.23 -1.17 -2.75
CA PRO A 296 -7.67 -1.23 -4.10
C PRO A 296 -6.68 -0.12 -4.44
N THR A 297 -6.66 0.98 -3.67
CA THR A 297 -5.69 2.08 -3.87
C THR A 297 -4.25 1.69 -3.47
N PHE A 298 -4.05 0.53 -2.83
CA PHE A 298 -2.77 0.08 -2.30
C PHE A 298 -1.63 0.15 -3.32
N PHE A 299 -1.83 -0.39 -4.52
CA PHE A 299 -0.80 -0.41 -5.56
C PHE A 299 -0.45 1.01 -6.02
N ALA A 300 -1.46 1.84 -6.19
CA ALA A 300 -1.30 3.22 -6.64
C ALA A 300 -0.52 4.05 -5.61
N VAL A 301 -0.91 3.99 -4.35
CA VAL A 301 -0.23 4.68 -3.24
C VAL A 301 1.19 4.17 -3.07
N LEU A 302 1.41 2.84 -3.15
CA LEU A 302 2.74 2.25 -3.09
C LEU A 302 3.67 2.81 -4.17
N PHE A 303 3.20 2.92 -5.42
CA PHE A 303 4.00 3.48 -6.52
C PHE A 303 4.31 4.96 -6.31
N ILE A 304 3.35 5.76 -5.86
CA ILE A 304 3.59 7.18 -5.54
C ILE A 304 4.59 7.30 -4.38
N LEU A 305 4.49 6.44 -3.36
CA LEU A 305 5.44 6.39 -2.25
C LEU A 305 6.85 6.05 -2.73
N VAL A 306 7.00 5.05 -3.61
CA VAL A 306 8.30 4.69 -4.23
C VAL A 306 8.88 5.87 -5.00
N GLY A 307 8.08 6.56 -5.81
CA GLY A 307 8.51 7.77 -6.55
C GLY A 307 8.95 8.89 -5.62
N THR A 308 8.22 9.12 -4.54
CA THR A 308 8.54 10.13 -3.52
C THR A 308 9.83 9.81 -2.78
N LEU A 309 9.99 8.57 -2.32
CA LEU A 309 11.20 8.11 -1.65
C LEU A 309 12.42 8.19 -2.60
N LYS A 310 12.25 7.85 -3.88
CA LYS A 310 13.29 7.99 -4.89
C LYS A 310 13.76 9.44 -5.00
N ALA A 311 12.85 10.39 -5.17
CA ALA A 311 13.16 11.81 -5.22
C ALA A 311 13.84 12.30 -3.93
N ALA A 312 13.32 11.91 -2.75
CA ALA A 312 13.86 12.31 -1.46
C ALA A 312 15.29 11.77 -1.21
N PHE A 313 15.54 10.49 -1.49
CA PHE A 313 16.88 9.90 -1.32
C PHE A 313 17.89 10.45 -2.32
N ASP A 314 17.47 10.85 -3.50
CA ASP A 314 18.34 11.43 -4.51
C ASP A 314 18.88 12.82 -4.11
N ILE A 315 18.19 13.55 -3.21
CA ILE A 315 18.72 14.78 -2.61
C ILE A 315 20.07 14.51 -1.93
N GLY A 316 20.21 13.40 -1.21
CA GLY A 316 21.47 13.00 -0.59
C GLY A 316 22.61 12.74 -1.60
N SER A 317 22.37 12.77 -2.94
CA SER A 317 23.41 12.69 -3.97
C SER A 317 24.07 14.03 -4.29
N ILE A 318 23.52 15.13 -3.77
CA ILE A 318 24.01 16.46 -4.02
C ILE A 318 25.33 16.63 -3.25
N LYS A 319 26.43 16.81 -3.96
CA LYS A 319 27.73 17.12 -3.32
C LYS A 319 27.67 18.55 -2.77
N GLN A 320 27.86 18.71 -1.48
CA GLN A 320 27.85 20.00 -0.78
C GLN A 320 28.81 21.04 -1.38
N GLU A 321 29.97 20.58 -1.88
CA GLU A 321 31.03 21.43 -2.45
C GLU A 321 30.60 22.18 -3.72
N LYS A 322 29.47 21.77 -4.36
CA LYS A 322 28.97 22.35 -5.61
C LYS A 322 27.76 23.27 -5.44
N LEU A 323 27.31 23.52 -4.22
CA LEU A 323 26.18 24.43 -3.98
C LEU A 323 26.65 25.88 -4.06
N SER A 324 26.15 26.63 -5.07
CA SER A 324 26.40 28.06 -5.14
C SER A 324 25.66 28.80 -4.00
N ASN A 325 26.16 29.97 -3.61
CA ASN A 325 25.49 30.80 -2.60
C ASN A 325 24.05 31.13 -3.00
N ARG A 326 23.78 31.38 -4.29
CA ARG A 326 22.43 31.57 -4.84
C ARG A 326 21.54 30.36 -4.62
N THR A 327 22.05 29.15 -4.77
CA THR A 327 21.29 27.92 -4.52
C THR A 327 20.94 27.77 -3.03
N ILE A 328 21.86 28.08 -2.13
CA ILE A 328 21.63 28.06 -0.69
C ILE A 328 20.57 29.09 -0.29
N GLN A 329 20.64 30.30 -0.80
CA GLN A 329 19.62 31.34 -0.55
C GLN A 329 18.24 30.91 -1.01
N ARG A 330 18.13 30.32 -2.23
CA ARG A 330 16.85 29.79 -2.76
C ARG A 330 16.30 28.69 -1.87
N LEU A 331 17.14 27.76 -1.41
CA LEU A 331 16.72 26.69 -0.50
C LEU A 331 16.24 27.21 0.84
N ILE A 332 16.89 28.23 1.40
CA ILE A 332 16.47 28.90 2.65
C ILE A 332 15.11 29.56 2.44
N ILE A 333 14.92 30.29 1.34
CA ILE A 333 13.64 30.95 1.03
C ILE A 333 12.52 29.91 0.87
N ILE A 334 12.77 28.83 0.13
CA ILE A 334 11.81 27.73 -0.05
C ILE A 334 11.44 27.11 1.29
N PHE A 335 12.43 26.87 2.16
CA PHE A 335 12.19 26.31 3.49
C PHE A 335 11.36 27.26 4.37
N ILE A 336 11.68 28.55 4.36
CA ILE A 336 10.91 29.57 5.09
C ILE A 336 9.48 29.65 4.55
N CYS A 337 9.30 29.70 3.23
CA CYS A 337 7.97 29.71 2.62
C CYS A 337 7.17 28.45 2.98
N ALA A 338 7.78 27.25 2.87
CA ALA A 338 7.13 26.01 3.26
C ALA A 338 6.73 26.01 4.76
N PHE A 339 7.58 26.53 5.63
CA PHE A 339 7.32 26.63 7.06
C PHE A 339 6.18 27.62 7.38
N VAL A 340 6.20 28.79 6.76
CA VAL A 340 5.13 29.81 6.88
C VAL A 340 3.80 29.23 6.41
N VAL A 341 3.82 28.50 5.34
CA VAL A 341 2.63 27.86 4.79
C VAL A 341 2.08 26.77 5.72
N VAL A 342 2.94 25.93 6.32
CA VAL A 342 2.51 24.95 7.33
C VAL A 342 1.87 25.66 8.54
N ILE A 343 2.43 26.79 8.97
CA ILE A 343 1.86 27.60 10.06
C ILE A 343 0.49 28.15 9.65
N ILE A 344 0.39 28.77 8.47
CA ILE A 344 -0.89 29.33 7.97
C ILE A 344 -1.93 28.22 7.82
N TYR A 345 -1.54 27.07 7.30
CA TYR A 345 -2.41 25.90 7.16
C TYR A 345 -2.95 25.44 8.51
N ASN A 346 -2.08 25.23 9.50
CA ASN A 346 -2.50 24.78 10.83
C ASN A 346 -3.35 25.84 11.57
N PHE A 347 -3.03 27.12 11.40
CA PHE A 347 -3.81 28.22 11.97
C PHE A 347 -5.19 28.33 11.30
N SER A 348 -5.24 28.24 9.99
CA SER A 348 -6.49 28.25 9.23
C SER A 348 -7.37 27.03 9.57
N TYR A 349 -6.77 25.88 9.82
CA TYR A 349 -7.47 24.69 10.29
C TYR A 349 -8.16 24.92 11.63
N ALA A 350 -7.42 25.38 12.61
CA ALA A 350 -7.97 25.64 13.93
C ALA A 350 -9.11 26.69 13.89
N LEU A 351 -8.94 27.73 13.06
CA LEU A 351 -9.95 28.78 12.88
C LEU A 351 -11.20 28.27 12.16
N LEU A 352 -11.04 27.46 11.11
CA LEU A 352 -12.14 26.92 10.30
C LEU A 352 -12.87 25.78 10.99
N TYR A 353 -12.18 25.00 11.82
CA TYR A 353 -12.80 24.02 12.71
C TYR A 353 -13.74 24.70 13.70
N LEU A 354 -13.32 25.85 14.23
CA LEU A 354 -14.15 26.69 15.10
C LEU A 354 -15.37 27.32 14.37
N LEU A 355 -15.26 27.54 13.05
CA LEU A 355 -16.30 28.16 12.23
C LEU A 355 -17.21 27.16 11.49
N GLY A 356 -16.97 25.85 11.61
CA GLY A 356 -17.78 24.79 10.96
C GLY A 356 -17.68 24.69 9.43
N THR A 357 -16.78 25.45 8.79
CA THR A 357 -16.67 25.55 7.31
C THR A 357 -15.42 24.85 6.75
N ALA A 358 -14.80 23.98 7.54
CA ALA A 358 -13.48 23.40 7.27
C ALA A 358 -13.35 22.61 5.96
N GLN A 359 -14.40 21.93 5.49
CA GLN A 359 -14.27 20.95 4.40
C GLN A 359 -13.89 21.52 3.03
N VAL A 360 -14.34 22.72 2.67
CA VAL A 360 -14.13 23.25 1.31
C VAL A 360 -12.71 23.80 1.11
N ILE A 361 -12.14 24.42 2.12
CA ILE A 361 -10.83 25.09 2.03
C ILE A 361 -9.68 24.08 2.11
N TYR A 362 -9.90 22.93 2.76
CA TYR A 362 -8.93 21.84 2.88
C TYR A 362 -8.44 21.29 1.55
N THR A 363 -9.32 21.20 0.56
CA THR A 363 -8.99 20.63 -0.75
C THR A 363 -8.13 21.57 -1.59
N TYR A 364 -8.25 22.86 -1.42
CA TYR A 364 -7.63 23.86 -2.31
C TYR A 364 -6.30 24.42 -1.79
N ILE A 365 -6.08 24.48 -0.48
CA ILE A 365 -4.82 25.00 0.08
C ILE A 365 -3.59 24.18 -0.35
N PRO A 366 -3.59 22.82 -0.31
CA PRO A 366 -2.47 22.03 -0.83
C PRO A 366 -2.19 22.26 -2.31
N ILE A 367 -3.25 22.44 -3.13
CA ILE A 367 -3.12 22.71 -4.58
C ILE A 367 -2.51 24.09 -4.81
N LEU A 368 -2.96 25.11 -4.09
CA LEU A 368 -2.41 26.47 -4.17
C LEU A 368 -0.94 26.51 -3.72
N LEU A 369 -0.60 25.71 -2.71
CA LEU A 369 0.74 25.51 -2.22
C LEU A 369 1.66 24.86 -3.26
N CYS A 370 1.16 23.80 -3.89
CA CYS A 370 1.86 23.14 -4.99
C CYS A 370 2.09 24.14 -6.14
N ALA A 371 1.10 24.92 -6.51
CA ALA A 371 1.21 25.92 -7.57
C ALA A 371 2.21 27.03 -7.22
N THR A 372 2.17 27.57 -6.00
CA THR A 372 3.14 28.58 -5.54
C THR A 372 4.57 28.05 -5.48
N CYS A 373 4.76 26.80 -5.04
CA CYS A 373 6.07 26.12 -5.06
C CYS A 373 6.58 25.89 -6.47
N PHE A 374 5.71 25.69 -7.45
CA PHE A 374 6.09 25.59 -8.88
C PHE A 374 6.47 26.93 -9.48
N ILE A 375 5.79 28.00 -9.10
CA ILE A 375 5.99 29.37 -9.64
C ILE A 375 7.24 30.03 -9.03
N LEU A 376 7.51 29.82 -7.74
CA LEU A 376 8.63 30.43 -7.01
C LEU A 376 10.01 30.27 -7.67
N PRO A 377 10.40 29.10 -8.24
CA PRO A 377 11.67 28.93 -8.94
C PRO A 377 11.79 29.71 -10.26
N HIS A 378 10.65 30.10 -10.85
CA HIS A 378 10.60 30.86 -12.11
C HIS A 378 10.56 32.37 -11.90
N ILE A 379 10.34 32.84 -10.66
CA ILE A 379 10.44 34.26 -10.35
C ILE A 379 11.90 34.68 -10.47
N LYS A 380 12.20 35.48 -11.48
CA LYS A 380 13.50 36.16 -11.61
C LYS A 380 13.62 37.18 -10.49
N PHE A 381 14.23 36.80 -9.38
CA PHE A 381 14.67 37.80 -8.41
C PHE A 381 15.71 38.69 -9.11
N ARG A 382 15.48 40.01 -9.03
CA ARG A 382 16.43 41.02 -9.52
C ARG A 382 17.80 40.75 -8.90
N ASP A 383 18.88 40.97 -9.61
CA ASP A 383 20.28 40.58 -9.30
C ASP A 383 20.86 41.15 -7.97
N GLN A 384 20.06 41.56 -7.04
CA GLN A 384 20.51 41.97 -5.71
C GLN A 384 20.56 40.75 -4.78
N ASP A 385 21.73 40.44 -4.29
CA ASP A 385 21.90 39.40 -3.25
C ASP A 385 21.11 39.78 -2.00
N ILE A 386 20.10 39.02 -1.68
CA ILE A 386 19.21 39.24 -0.52
C ILE A 386 20.00 39.06 0.80
N ILE A 387 21.10 38.31 0.77
CA ILE A 387 22.01 38.12 1.90
C ILE A 387 23.42 38.54 1.45
N PRO A 388 24.13 39.42 2.19
CA PRO A 388 25.48 39.82 1.86
C PRO A 388 26.41 38.60 1.73
N HIS A 389 27.28 38.59 0.71
CA HIS A 389 28.17 37.45 0.38
C HIS A 389 28.94 36.93 1.60
N TYR A 390 29.48 37.81 2.44
CA TYR A 390 30.27 37.40 3.62
C TYR A 390 29.44 36.67 4.67
N LYS A 391 28.15 36.99 4.84
CA LYS A 391 27.25 36.28 5.77
C LYS A 391 26.83 34.91 5.22
N ALA A 392 26.69 34.80 3.91
CA ALA A 392 26.37 33.53 3.23
C ALA A 392 27.53 32.52 3.36
N ASP A 393 28.80 33.00 3.21
CA ASP A 393 29.98 32.14 3.36
C ASP A 393 30.20 31.70 4.81
N SER A 394 30.01 32.60 5.79
CA SER A 394 30.03 32.26 7.22
C SER A 394 28.96 31.26 7.62
N LEU A 395 27.73 31.44 7.10
CA LEU A 395 26.63 30.51 7.34
C LEU A 395 26.91 29.13 6.72
N LYS A 396 27.43 29.12 5.49
CA LYS A 396 27.83 27.90 4.78
C LYS A 396 28.90 27.13 5.55
N GLU A 397 29.94 27.83 6.03
CA GLU A 397 31.00 27.21 6.81
C GLU A 397 30.51 26.67 8.15
N LYS A 398 29.64 27.43 8.87
CA LYS A 398 28.97 26.97 10.10
C LYS A 398 28.10 25.75 9.86
N LEU A 399 27.28 25.76 8.79
CA LEU A 399 26.44 24.60 8.43
C LEU A 399 27.31 23.39 8.04
N GLN A 400 28.36 23.60 7.24
CA GLN A 400 29.30 22.51 6.89
C GLN A 400 30.00 21.90 8.10
N LYS A 401 30.49 22.74 9.04
CA LYS A 401 31.11 22.30 10.31
C LYS A 401 30.06 21.55 11.17
N LEU A 402 28.84 22.07 11.29
CA LEU A 402 27.75 21.43 12.04
C LEU A 402 27.38 20.07 11.45
N PHE A 403 27.20 19.99 10.13
CA PHE A 403 26.88 18.74 9.45
C PHE A 403 28.03 17.73 9.49
N LYS A 404 29.30 18.17 9.34
CA LYS A 404 30.45 17.30 9.34
C LYS A 404 30.80 16.74 10.74
N ALA A 405 30.71 17.58 11.78
CA ALA A 405 31.00 17.18 13.15
C ALA A 405 29.91 16.35 13.81
N LYS A 406 28.63 16.57 13.44
CA LYS A 406 27.47 15.94 14.10
C LYS A 406 26.69 14.97 13.21
N SER A 407 27.11 14.73 11.95
CA SER A 407 26.34 13.90 11.02
C SER A 407 26.14 12.46 11.53
N LYS A 408 27.17 11.86 12.16
CA LYS A 408 27.08 10.49 12.72
C LYS A 408 26.10 10.47 13.91
N ILE A 409 26.21 11.45 14.79
CA ILE A 409 25.31 11.59 15.96
C ILE A 409 23.87 11.85 15.48
N MET A 410 23.67 12.78 14.53
CA MET A 410 22.36 13.05 13.96
C MET A 410 21.74 11.82 13.28
N CYS A 411 22.50 11.09 12.47
CA CYS A 411 21.99 9.87 11.85
C CYS A 411 21.61 8.82 12.89
N THR A 412 22.44 8.63 13.92
CA THR A 412 22.17 7.69 15.01
C THR A 412 20.92 8.12 15.80
N SER A 413 20.82 9.41 16.14
CA SER A 413 19.62 9.94 16.82
C SER A 413 18.35 9.80 15.98
N MET A 414 18.42 10.07 14.68
CA MET A 414 17.30 9.84 13.77
C MET A 414 16.88 8.37 13.71
N ILE A 415 17.85 7.45 13.63
CA ILE A 415 17.57 6.01 13.66
C ILE A 415 16.86 5.65 14.96
N ILE A 416 17.36 6.11 16.11
CA ILE A 416 16.76 5.84 17.42
C ILE A 416 15.33 6.39 17.47
N ILE A 417 15.11 7.64 17.10
CA ILE A 417 13.79 8.28 17.13
C ILE A 417 12.81 7.53 16.21
N ILE A 418 13.20 7.27 14.97
CA ILE A 418 12.33 6.57 14.00
C ILE A 418 12.07 5.14 14.48
N SER A 419 13.08 4.45 15.01
CA SER A 419 12.89 3.09 15.54
C SER A 419 12.01 3.07 16.78
N SER A 420 12.12 4.07 17.66
CA SER A 420 11.24 4.21 18.82
C SER A 420 9.80 4.49 18.42
N LEU A 421 9.59 5.33 17.41
CA LEU A 421 8.26 5.56 16.84
C LEU A 421 7.68 4.31 16.17
N LEU A 422 8.52 3.51 15.50
CA LEU A 422 8.12 2.22 14.93
C LEU A 422 7.68 1.24 16.03
N VAL A 423 8.45 1.14 17.09
CA VAL A 423 8.14 0.27 18.24
C VAL A 423 6.85 0.74 18.92
N TYR A 424 6.70 2.04 19.14
CA TYR A 424 5.49 2.61 19.73
C TYR A 424 4.24 2.31 18.88
N ASN A 425 4.31 2.57 17.57
CA ASN A 425 3.19 2.28 16.66
C ASN A 425 2.88 0.77 16.60
N ALA A 426 3.92 -0.08 16.62
CA ALA A 426 3.74 -1.53 16.64
C ALA A 426 3.12 -2.01 17.96
N TYR A 427 3.46 -1.38 19.07
CA TYR A 427 2.88 -1.67 20.39
C TYR A 427 1.42 -1.21 20.47
N ASP A 428 1.13 0.02 20.08
CA ASP A 428 -0.24 0.56 20.04
C ASP A 428 -1.14 -0.32 19.16
N TYR A 429 -0.64 -0.68 17.99
CA TYR A 429 -1.28 -1.64 17.12
C TYR A 429 -1.50 -3.00 17.81
N TYR A 430 -0.50 -3.52 18.51
CA TYR A 430 -0.61 -4.81 19.22
C TYR A 430 -1.73 -4.79 20.26
N ILE A 431 -1.81 -3.73 21.06
CA ILE A 431 -2.89 -3.55 22.05
C ILE A 431 -4.25 -3.54 21.35
N THR A 432 -4.43 -2.69 20.35
CA THR A 432 -5.68 -2.57 19.60
C THR A 432 -6.12 -3.90 18.96
N MET A 433 -5.17 -4.67 18.41
CA MET A 433 -5.48 -5.98 17.84
C MET A 433 -5.76 -7.05 18.90
N SER A 434 -5.11 -6.97 20.06
CA SER A 434 -5.40 -7.89 21.17
C SER A 434 -6.82 -7.67 21.68
N ASP A 435 -7.20 -6.41 21.90
CA ASP A 435 -8.54 -6.05 22.36
C ASP A 435 -9.61 -6.43 21.31
N GLY A 436 -9.34 -6.17 20.03
CA GLY A 436 -10.22 -6.57 18.93
C GLY A 436 -10.41 -8.06 18.79
N LYS A 437 -9.36 -8.83 19.05
CA LYS A 437 -9.38 -10.28 19.04
C LYS A 437 -10.22 -10.84 20.18
N ASP A 438 -10.06 -10.32 21.40
CA ASP A 438 -10.83 -10.75 22.55
C ASP A 438 -12.31 -10.41 22.38
N PHE A 439 -12.62 -9.23 21.83
CA PHE A 439 -13.98 -8.84 21.44
C PHE A 439 -14.61 -9.82 20.43
N LEU A 440 -13.88 -10.20 19.37
CA LEU A 440 -14.38 -11.19 18.40
C LEU A 440 -14.63 -12.54 19.03
N TYR A 441 -13.75 -12.98 19.94
CA TYR A 441 -13.91 -14.25 20.62
C TYR A 441 -15.17 -14.27 21.49
N GLU A 442 -15.37 -13.25 22.32
CA GLU A 442 -16.57 -13.11 23.15
C GLU A 442 -17.84 -13.07 22.31
N ARG A 443 -17.80 -12.38 21.18
CA ARG A 443 -18.90 -12.30 20.21
C ARG A 443 -19.24 -13.68 19.65
N TYR A 444 -18.25 -14.44 19.19
CA TYR A 444 -18.46 -15.78 18.66
C TYR A 444 -18.90 -16.78 19.74
N GLU A 445 -18.35 -16.70 20.94
CA GLU A 445 -18.77 -17.52 22.06
C GLU A 445 -20.24 -17.25 22.46
N ASN A 446 -20.61 -15.99 22.53
CA ASN A 446 -22.00 -15.61 22.82
C ASN A 446 -22.96 -16.13 21.75
N TYR A 447 -22.61 -16.01 20.49
CA TYR A 447 -23.41 -16.56 19.40
C TYR A 447 -23.55 -18.09 19.49
N ILE A 448 -22.45 -18.80 19.71
CA ILE A 448 -22.44 -20.27 19.79
C ILE A 448 -23.24 -20.78 21.02
N ASN A 449 -23.10 -20.09 22.14
CA ASN A 449 -23.69 -20.56 23.39
C ASN A 449 -25.16 -20.14 23.57
N ASN A 450 -25.52 -18.96 23.09
CA ASN A 450 -26.84 -18.35 23.40
C ASN A 450 -27.75 -18.25 22.18
N GLY A 451 -27.23 -18.48 20.95
CA GLY A 451 -27.99 -18.30 19.71
C GLY A 451 -28.48 -16.88 19.51
N ASP A 452 -27.87 -15.91 20.19
CA ASP A 452 -28.39 -14.55 20.26
C ASP A 452 -28.00 -13.75 19.03
N GLN A 453 -29.03 -13.25 18.34
CA GLN A 453 -28.90 -12.42 17.15
C GLN A 453 -28.58 -10.94 17.45
N ASN A 454 -28.55 -10.56 18.74
CA ASN A 454 -28.29 -9.20 19.21
C ASN A 454 -26.84 -8.97 19.66
N VAL A 455 -25.87 -9.49 18.93
CA VAL A 455 -24.47 -9.19 19.19
C VAL A 455 -24.17 -7.78 18.68
N GLU A 456 -23.67 -6.89 19.54
CA GLU A 456 -23.25 -5.55 19.14
C GLU A 456 -22.28 -5.61 17.96
N ASP A 457 -22.69 -5.03 16.84
CA ASP A 457 -21.93 -5.06 15.58
C ASP A 457 -20.82 -4.01 15.51
N THR A 458 -20.69 -3.17 16.51
CA THR A 458 -19.74 -2.06 16.52
C THR A 458 -18.57 -2.32 17.44
N MET A 459 -17.40 -2.48 16.86
CA MET A 459 -16.16 -2.39 17.64
C MET A 459 -15.90 -0.98 18.14
N PRO A 460 -15.36 -0.85 19.37
CA PRO A 460 -15.08 0.47 19.97
C PRO A 460 -13.91 1.21 19.31
N TYR A 461 -13.25 0.64 18.29
CA TYR A 461 -12.03 1.22 17.72
C TYR A 461 -12.05 1.28 16.19
N ASP A 462 -12.07 2.48 15.64
CA ASP A 462 -11.75 2.74 14.22
C ASP A 462 -10.24 2.96 14.11
N ASN A 463 -9.51 1.89 13.79
CA ASN A 463 -8.06 1.97 13.63
C ASN A 463 -7.62 1.37 12.29
N ARG A 464 -6.89 2.15 11.48
CA ARG A 464 -6.36 1.73 10.16
C ARG A 464 -5.54 0.42 10.19
N TYR A 465 -5.08 -0.01 11.34
CA TYR A 465 -4.30 -1.23 11.51
C TYR A 465 -5.16 -2.45 11.83
N VAL A 466 -6.43 -2.27 12.15
CA VAL A 466 -7.39 -3.35 12.34
C VAL A 466 -8.09 -3.61 11.01
N PRO A 467 -8.23 -4.86 10.57
CA PRO A 467 -9.00 -5.16 9.36
C PRO A 467 -10.45 -4.73 9.53
N ASN A 468 -10.95 -3.86 8.64
CA ASN A 468 -12.36 -3.43 8.67
C ASN A 468 -13.33 -4.60 8.50
N GLU A 469 -12.91 -5.65 7.80
CA GLU A 469 -13.68 -6.87 7.62
C GLU A 469 -13.92 -7.65 8.93
N MET A 470 -13.17 -7.36 10.01
CA MET A 470 -13.47 -7.89 11.35
C MET A 470 -14.82 -7.38 11.90
N PHE A 471 -15.33 -6.29 11.34
CA PHE A 471 -16.58 -5.62 11.77
C PHE A 471 -17.79 -5.99 10.92
N VAL A 472 -17.61 -6.75 9.85
CA VAL A 472 -18.74 -7.27 9.07
C VAL A 472 -19.53 -8.23 9.94
N SER A 473 -20.84 -8.12 9.91
CA SER A 473 -21.80 -8.72 10.83
C SER A 473 -21.37 -10.10 11.34
N GLY A 474 -21.18 -10.24 12.66
CA GLY A 474 -20.81 -11.49 13.31
C GLY A 474 -21.76 -12.61 12.99
N ASP A 475 -23.00 -12.26 12.78
CA ASP A 475 -24.10 -13.14 12.40
C ASP A 475 -23.76 -13.96 11.13
N TYR A 476 -23.25 -13.32 10.09
CA TYR A 476 -22.88 -13.98 8.84
C TYR A 476 -21.76 -15.02 9.05
N CYS A 477 -20.66 -14.63 9.69
CA CYS A 477 -19.53 -15.55 9.93
C CYS A 477 -19.89 -16.67 10.90
N CYS A 478 -20.61 -16.37 11.98
CA CYS A 478 -21.02 -17.36 12.97
C CYS A 478 -21.99 -18.37 12.39
N LYS A 479 -22.95 -17.92 11.61
CA LYS A 479 -23.92 -18.78 10.91
C LYS A 479 -23.24 -19.73 9.93
N TRP A 480 -22.27 -19.26 9.17
CA TRP A 480 -21.48 -20.10 8.29
C TRP A 480 -20.76 -21.23 9.05
N ILE A 481 -20.09 -20.88 10.15
CA ILE A 481 -19.22 -21.80 10.87
C ILE A 481 -20.02 -22.79 11.69
N THR A 482 -21.04 -22.32 12.40
CA THR A 482 -21.75 -23.14 13.37
C THR A 482 -22.95 -23.87 12.80
N GLU A 483 -23.79 -23.19 12.03
CA GLU A 483 -25.03 -23.77 11.50
C GLU A 483 -24.82 -24.54 10.20
N CYS A 484 -24.09 -23.95 9.26
CA CYS A 484 -23.96 -24.54 7.93
C CYS A 484 -22.87 -25.62 7.87
N TYR A 485 -21.75 -25.42 8.56
CA TYR A 485 -20.59 -26.30 8.42
C TYR A 485 -20.26 -27.13 9.65
N LYS A 486 -20.99 -26.94 10.74
CA LYS A 486 -20.77 -27.67 12.01
C LYS A 486 -19.32 -27.55 12.51
N TYR A 487 -18.75 -26.37 12.42
CA TYR A 487 -17.45 -26.03 12.98
C TYR A 487 -17.63 -25.14 14.21
N ASN A 488 -16.65 -25.19 15.11
CA ASN A 488 -16.55 -24.32 16.28
C ASN A 488 -15.25 -23.52 16.23
N ILE A 489 -15.28 -22.30 16.75
CA ILE A 489 -14.10 -21.44 16.87
C ILE A 489 -13.48 -21.66 18.24
N GLN A 490 -12.20 -21.99 18.28
CA GLN A 490 -11.45 -22.10 19.53
C GLN A 490 -10.27 -21.13 19.56
N LYS A 491 -10.04 -20.53 20.73
CA LYS A 491 -8.87 -19.71 21.01
C LYS A 491 -7.65 -20.61 21.14
N HIS A 492 -6.62 -20.33 20.35
CA HIS A 492 -5.36 -21.04 20.44
C HIS A 492 -4.43 -20.33 21.43
N GLU A 493 -4.33 -20.81 22.65
CA GLU A 493 -3.61 -20.13 23.75
C GLU A 493 -2.12 -19.88 23.44
N LEU A 494 -1.45 -20.81 22.77
CA LEU A 494 0.00 -20.74 22.52
C LEU A 494 0.41 -19.58 21.57
N TYR A 495 -0.45 -19.20 20.63
CA TYR A 495 -0.13 -18.24 19.56
C TYR A 495 -1.10 -17.07 19.49
N GLY A 496 -2.08 -17.02 20.38
CA GLY A 496 -3.02 -15.93 20.48
C GLY A 496 -3.93 -15.73 19.26
N TYR A 497 -4.13 -16.71 18.38
CA TYR A 497 -5.09 -16.67 17.28
C TYR A 497 -6.20 -17.71 17.43
N TYR A 498 -7.30 -17.50 16.71
CA TYR A 498 -8.42 -18.42 16.71
C TYR A 498 -8.21 -19.53 15.69
N SER A 499 -8.55 -20.75 16.04
CA SER A 499 -8.61 -21.89 15.14
C SER A 499 -10.05 -22.36 15.01
N ILE A 500 -10.36 -22.96 13.88
CA ILE A 500 -11.66 -23.55 13.59
C ILE A 500 -11.53 -25.06 13.75
N ILE A 501 -12.39 -25.63 14.57
CA ILE A 501 -12.40 -27.06 14.87
C ILE A 501 -13.78 -27.62 14.54
N LYS A 502 -13.80 -28.78 13.90
CA LYS A 502 -15.05 -29.49 13.63
C LYS A 502 -15.78 -29.81 14.94
N ASN A 503 -17.09 -29.59 15.00
CA ASN A 503 -17.86 -29.74 16.21
C ASN A 503 -17.71 -31.12 16.91
N ASP A 504 -17.54 -32.19 16.11
CA ASP A 504 -17.32 -33.55 16.65
C ASP A 504 -15.99 -33.69 17.43
N GLN A 505 -14.98 -32.88 17.08
CA GLN A 505 -13.69 -32.82 17.78
C GLN A 505 -13.73 -31.87 18.99
N ALA A 506 -14.50 -30.79 18.90
CA ALA A 506 -14.67 -29.81 19.96
C ALA A 506 -15.37 -30.43 21.19
N SER A 507 -16.32 -31.35 21.00
CA SER A 507 -16.97 -32.08 22.07
C SER A 507 -16.01 -33.02 22.83
N ALA A 508 -15.03 -33.61 22.12
CA ALA A 508 -14.02 -34.47 22.74
C ALA A 508 -12.97 -33.68 23.54
N LEU A 509 -12.62 -32.46 23.10
CA LEU A 509 -11.67 -31.59 23.80
C LEU A 509 -12.28 -30.93 25.07
N ARG A 510 -13.59 -30.69 25.08
CA ARG A 510 -14.31 -30.19 26.29
C ARG A 510 -14.43 -31.24 27.42
N GLN A 511 -14.22 -32.52 27.12
CA GLN A 511 -14.28 -33.61 28.11
C GLN A 511 -12.93 -33.91 28.76
N ASN A 512 -11.83 -33.35 28.25
CA ASN A 512 -10.49 -33.44 28.85
C ASN A 512 -9.95 -32.01 29.07
N PRO A 513 -10.16 -31.41 30.26
CA PRO A 513 -9.61 -30.10 30.61
C PRO A 513 -8.09 -30.11 30.74
#